data_24205ee7359405050516f075aa88335e
#
_entry.id   24205ee7359405050516f075aa88335e
#
_cell.length_a   1.000
_cell.length_b   1.000
_cell.length_c   1.000
_cell.angle_alpha   90.00
_cell.angle_beta   90.00
_cell.angle_gamma   90.00
#
_symmetry.space_group_name_H-M   'P 1'
#
loop_
_entity.id
_entity.type
_entity.pdbx_description
1 polymer ?
#
loop_
_entity_poly.entity_id
_entity_poly.type
_entity_poly.pdbx_seq_one_letter_code
_entity_poly.pdbx_strand_id
1 'polypeptide(L)'
;MQDKTLAERTTYRFPAEREAHQDTGFHAFAPTGVVLFQPVKKQLGKKRPAEERAHNRMGSQIRVAAEHSLASVKRVRIVTDRFRTTKARFADRVMRIACGLHNLRQSVRYPAPATAPEQVFYFR
;
A
#
# COMPACT_ATOMS: atom_id res chain seq x y z
N MET A 1 16.62 8.92 -1.08
CA MET A 1 16.61 7.59 -1.72
C MET A 1 15.25 7.43 -2.37
N GLN A 2 15.18 7.08 -3.64
CA GLN A 2 13.88 6.91 -4.32
C GLN A 2 13.24 5.58 -3.89
N ASP A 3 11.92 5.58 -3.73
CA ASP A 3 11.15 4.39 -3.25
C ASP A 3 11.37 3.16 -4.13
N LYS A 4 11.52 3.35 -5.46
CA LYS A 4 11.86 2.29 -6.40
C LYS A 4 13.17 1.59 -6.04
N THR A 5 14.24 2.34 -5.75
CA THR A 5 15.55 1.79 -5.38
C THR A 5 15.47 0.98 -4.09
N LEU A 6 14.62 1.39 -3.15
CA LEU A 6 14.36 0.64 -1.93
C LEU A 6 13.64 -0.68 -2.24
N ALA A 7 12.62 -0.64 -3.09
CA ALA A 7 11.87 -1.83 -3.49
C ALA A 7 12.74 -2.85 -4.22
N GLU A 8 13.64 -2.40 -5.11
CA GLU A 8 14.60 -3.27 -5.82
C GLU A 8 15.62 -3.94 -4.88
N ARG A 9 16.00 -3.27 -3.80
CA ARG A 9 16.93 -3.82 -2.78
C ARG A 9 16.26 -4.76 -1.79
N THR A 10 14.94 -4.70 -1.69
CA THR A 10 14.19 -5.51 -0.74
C THR A 10 13.85 -6.86 -1.38
N THR A 11 14.27 -7.95 -0.76
CA THR A 11 13.98 -9.32 -1.19
C THR A 11 12.56 -9.76 -0.80
N TYR A 12 11.60 -8.84 -0.84
CA TYR A 12 10.22 -9.17 -0.49
C TYR A 12 9.60 -10.08 -1.55
N ARG A 13 9.09 -11.22 -1.12
CA ARG A 13 8.36 -12.16 -1.98
C ARG A 13 6.87 -11.89 -1.83
N PHE A 14 6.25 -11.50 -2.92
CA PHE A 14 4.80 -11.38 -2.96
C PHE A 14 4.17 -12.77 -3.01
N PRO A 15 3.01 -12.99 -2.34
CA PRO A 15 2.24 -14.20 -2.54
C PRO A 15 1.86 -14.36 -4.01
N ALA A 16 1.87 -15.59 -4.51
CA ALA A 16 1.49 -15.87 -5.90
C ALA A 16 0.06 -15.41 -6.20
N GLU A 17 -0.20 -15.06 -7.47
CA GLU A 17 -1.53 -14.66 -7.97
C GLU A 17 -2.13 -13.39 -7.34
N ARG A 18 -1.28 -12.52 -6.80
CA ARG A 18 -1.73 -11.23 -6.26
C ARG A 18 -1.57 -10.11 -7.28
N GLU A 19 -2.49 -9.14 -7.20
CA GLU A 19 -2.38 -7.90 -7.96
C GLU A 19 -1.58 -6.87 -7.15
N ALA A 20 -0.64 -6.19 -7.81
CA ALA A 20 0.09 -5.07 -7.23
C ALA A 20 -0.23 -3.80 -8.01
N HIS A 21 -0.82 -2.83 -7.31
CA HIS A 21 -1.10 -1.51 -7.86
C HIS A 21 0.09 -0.60 -7.64
N GLN A 22 0.74 -0.22 -8.73
CA GLN A 22 1.92 0.63 -8.71
C GLN A 22 1.63 2.05 -9.18
N ASP A 23 2.35 3.00 -8.61
CA ASP A 23 2.38 4.36 -9.15
C ASP A 23 3.37 4.47 -10.31
N THR A 24 3.26 5.54 -11.08
CA THR A 24 4.16 5.86 -12.21
C THR A 24 5.63 5.97 -11.79
N GLY A 25 5.91 6.25 -10.52
CA GLY A 25 7.26 6.27 -9.95
C GLY A 25 7.97 4.90 -9.93
N PHE A 26 7.21 3.80 -9.97
CA PHE A 26 7.73 2.43 -10.01
C PHE A 26 7.84 1.84 -11.42
N HIS A 27 7.89 2.69 -12.44
CA HIS A 27 8.02 2.23 -13.82
C HIS A 27 9.23 1.30 -13.99
N ALA A 28 9.02 0.18 -14.70
CA ALA A 28 10.00 -0.89 -14.91
C ALA A 28 10.37 -1.72 -13.65
N PHE A 29 9.72 -1.54 -12.50
CA PHE A 29 9.81 -2.48 -11.39
C PHE A 29 8.76 -3.56 -11.57
N ALA A 30 9.18 -4.80 -11.81
CA ALA A 30 8.31 -5.95 -12.05
C ALA A 30 8.70 -7.12 -11.13
N PRO A 31 8.10 -7.23 -9.94
CA PRO A 31 8.34 -8.37 -9.07
C PRO A 31 7.78 -9.66 -9.68
N THR A 32 8.46 -10.77 -9.49
CA THR A 32 8.09 -12.06 -10.05
C THR A 32 6.80 -12.61 -9.43
N GLY A 33 5.91 -13.17 -10.25
CA GLY A 33 4.70 -13.87 -9.78
C GLY A 33 3.53 -12.95 -9.41
N VAL A 34 3.56 -11.68 -9.81
CA VAL A 34 2.53 -10.69 -9.47
C VAL A 34 1.96 -10.06 -10.74
N VAL A 35 0.65 -9.91 -10.78
CA VAL A 35 -0.03 -9.13 -11.84
C VAL A 35 0.11 -7.65 -11.51
N LEU A 36 0.74 -6.89 -12.41
CA LEU A 36 0.98 -5.46 -12.19
C LEU A 36 -0.13 -4.62 -12.80
N PHE A 37 -0.69 -3.76 -11.98
CA PHE A 37 -1.61 -2.72 -12.40
C PHE A 37 -0.90 -1.37 -12.35
N GLN A 38 -0.65 -0.78 -13.52
CA GLN A 38 -0.02 0.54 -13.65
C GLN A 38 -0.91 1.51 -14.41
N PRO A 39 -0.95 2.78 -14.02
CA PRO A 39 -1.71 3.78 -14.75
C PRO A 39 -1.07 4.08 -16.10
N VAL A 40 -1.91 4.15 -17.13
CA VAL A 40 -1.48 4.51 -18.50
C VAL A 40 -1.12 5.99 -18.52
N LYS A 41 0.09 6.31 -19.00
CA LYS A 41 0.54 7.71 -19.15
C LYS A 41 -0.18 8.36 -20.33
N LYS A 42 -0.59 9.61 -20.15
CA LYS A 42 -1.19 10.40 -21.23
C LYS A 42 -0.13 10.71 -22.29
N GLN A 43 -0.43 10.42 -23.54
CA GLN A 43 0.37 10.87 -24.68
C GLN A 43 0.18 12.37 -24.89
N LEU A 44 1.28 13.09 -25.12
CA LEU A 44 1.25 14.52 -25.37
C LEU A 44 0.40 14.83 -26.62
N GLY A 45 -0.51 15.79 -26.53
CA GLY A 45 -1.36 16.23 -27.64
C GLY A 45 -2.58 15.35 -27.94
N LYS A 46 -2.74 14.17 -27.34
CA LYS A 46 -3.90 13.29 -27.59
C LYS A 46 -4.90 13.27 -26.43
N LYS A 47 -6.20 13.18 -26.78
CA LYS A 47 -7.24 12.90 -25.77
C LYS A 47 -7.14 11.41 -25.39
N ARG A 48 -7.18 11.14 -24.07
CA ARG A 48 -7.14 9.77 -23.56
C ARG A 48 -8.44 9.02 -23.91
N PRO A 49 -8.39 7.80 -24.46
CA PRO A 49 -9.56 6.96 -24.69
C PRO A 49 -10.39 6.71 -23.44
N ALA A 50 -11.67 6.40 -23.60
CA ALA A 50 -12.58 6.17 -22.48
C ALA A 50 -12.15 4.97 -21.62
N GLU A 51 -11.66 3.91 -22.23
CA GLU A 51 -11.16 2.70 -21.57
C GLU A 51 -9.96 2.98 -20.68
N GLU A 52 -8.96 3.72 -21.18
CA GLU A 52 -7.80 4.12 -20.39
C GLU A 52 -8.18 5.03 -19.21
N ARG A 53 -9.22 5.86 -19.38
CA ARG A 53 -9.74 6.69 -18.28
C ARG A 53 -10.39 5.84 -17.20
N ALA A 54 -11.19 4.82 -17.61
CA ALA A 54 -11.84 3.90 -16.69
C ALA A 54 -10.79 3.07 -15.92
N HIS A 55 -9.80 2.52 -16.61
CA HIS A 55 -8.68 1.80 -16.02
C HIS A 55 -7.94 2.65 -14.98
N ASN A 56 -7.52 3.86 -15.36
CA ASN A 56 -6.82 4.75 -14.44
C ASN A 56 -7.67 5.19 -13.25
N ARG A 57 -8.99 5.35 -13.44
CA ARG A 57 -9.93 5.67 -12.35
C ARG A 57 -10.00 4.56 -11.32
N MET A 58 -10.08 3.30 -11.76
CA MET A 58 -10.10 2.14 -10.87
C MET A 58 -8.81 2.04 -10.05
N GLY A 59 -7.64 2.14 -10.69
CA GLY A 59 -6.36 2.16 -9.99
C GLY A 59 -6.22 3.34 -9.02
N SER A 60 -6.77 4.52 -9.38
CA SER A 60 -6.78 5.68 -8.51
C SER A 60 -7.62 5.47 -7.25
N GLN A 61 -8.77 4.81 -7.35
CA GLN A 61 -9.63 4.50 -6.19
C GLN A 61 -8.91 3.61 -5.17
N ILE A 62 -8.23 2.56 -5.65
CA ILE A 62 -7.46 1.66 -4.79
C ILE A 62 -6.31 2.39 -4.12
N ARG A 63 -5.59 3.23 -4.87
CA ARG A 63 -4.48 4.03 -4.34
C ARG A 63 -4.95 5.01 -3.26
N VAL A 64 -6.07 5.70 -3.47
CA VAL A 64 -6.66 6.61 -2.47
C VAL A 64 -7.01 5.85 -1.19
N ALA A 65 -7.56 4.65 -1.28
CA ALA A 65 -7.85 3.81 -0.11
C ALA A 65 -6.57 3.46 0.66
N ALA A 66 -5.50 3.08 -0.04
CA ALA A 66 -4.20 2.80 0.56
C ALA A 66 -3.59 4.06 1.22
N GLU A 67 -3.66 5.21 0.56
CA GLU A 67 -3.20 6.50 1.11
C GLU A 67 -3.96 6.88 2.37
N HIS A 68 -5.27 6.68 2.42
CA HIS A 68 -6.09 6.91 3.62
C HIS A 68 -5.69 6.00 4.77
N SER A 69 -5.40 4.72 4.48
CA SER A 69 -4.92 3.76 5.48
C SER A 69 -3.57 4.17 6.04
N LEU A 70 -2.62 4.54 5.19
CA LEU A 70 -1.32 5.04 5.59
C LEU A 70 -1.42 6.35 6.38
N ALA A 71 -2.27 7.28 5.96
CA ALA A 71 -2.51 8.52 6.70
C ALA A 71 -3.08 8.24 8.10
N SER A 72 -3.94 7.23 8.24
CA SER A 72 -4.48 6.82 9.53
C SER A 72 -3.40 6.24 10.46
N VAL A 73 -2.49 5.42 9.95
CA VAL A 73 -1.34 4.90 10.71
C VAL A 73 -0.40 6.04 11.12
N LYS A 74 -0.14 6.99 10.22
CA LYS A 74 0.70 8.18 10.47
C LYS A 74 0.13 9.15 11.50
N ARG A 75 -1.16 9.06 11.85
CA ARG A 75 -1.73 9.83 13.00
C ARG A 75 -1.07 9.47 14.32
N VAL A 76 -0.51 8.28 14.45
CA VAL A 76 0.35 7.92 15.57
C VAL A 76 1.70 8.61 15.35
N ARG A 77 1.87 9.82 15.89
CA ARG A 77 3.00 10.72 15.59
C ARG A 77 4.36 10.07 15.72
N ILE A 78 4.52 9.13 16.63
CA ILE A 78 5.78 8.40 16.79
C ILE A 78 6.21 7.66 15.50
N VAL A 79 5.28 7.34 14.59
CA VAL A 79 5.60 6.70 13.28
C VAL A 79 6.27 7.68 12.33
N THR A 80 5.93 8.97 12.43
CA THR A 80 6.45 10.03 11.56
C THR A 80 7.63 10.76 12.16
N ASP A 81 7.78 10.70 13.49
CA ASP A 81 8.85 11.39 14.19
C ASP A 81 10.16 10.60 14.11
N ARG A 82 11.28 11.31 14.22
CA ARG A 82 12.59 10.67 14.29
C ARG A 82 12.76 9.93 15.61
N PHE A 83 12.99 8.63 15.54
CA PHE A 83 13.23 7.83 16.74
C PHE A 83 14.52 8.26 17.44
N ARG A 84 14.42 8.56 18.74
CA ARG A 84 15.58 8.83 19.61
C ARG A 84 16.19 7.53 20.15
N THR A 85 15.45 6.44 20.09
CA THR A 85 15.85 5.12 20.59
C THR A 85 16.51 4.31 19.49
N THR A 86 17.71 3.83 19.73
CA THR A 86 18.46 2.95 18.82
C THR A 86 18.31 1.47 19.15
N LYS A 87 17.41 1.12 20.09
CA LYS A 87 17.16 -0.29 20.46
C LYS A 87 16.71 -1.08 19.23
N ALA A 88 17.30 -2.27 19.05
CA ALA A 88 16.93 -3.17 17.98
C ALA A 88 15.42 -3.45 17.96
N ARG A 89 14.83 -3.49 16.78
CA ARG A 89 13.39 -3.75 16.55
C ARG A 89 12.42 -2.75 17.21
N PHE A 90 12.91 -1.59 17.68
CA PHE A 90 12.02 -0.59 18.25
C PHE A 90 11.07 -0.01 17.20
N ALA A 91 11.59 0.34 16.02
CA ALA A 91 10.79 0.83 14.90
C ALA A 91 9.71 -0.17 14.48
N ASP A 92 10.06 -1.47 14.39
CA ASP A 92 9.12 -2.53 14.04
C ASP A 92 7.98 -2.65 15.06
N ARG A 93 8.30 -2.57 16.36
CA ARG A 93 7.28 -2.60 17.42
C ARG A 93 6.32 -1.41 17.33
N VAL A 94 6.87 -0.22 17.13
CA VAL A 94 6.06 1.00 16.96
C VAL A 94 5.14 0.87 15.76
N MET A 95 5.66 0.41 14.62
CA MET A 95 4.86 0.22 13.42
C MET A 95 3.77 -0.82 13.62
N ARG A 96 4.08 -1.96 14.27
CA ARG A 96 3.08 -3.00 14.58
C ARG A 96 1.96 -2.49 15.48
N ILE A 97 2.29 -1.70 16.50
CA ILE A 97 1.29 -1.08 17.38
C ILE A 97 0.42 -0.10 16.59
N ALA A 98 1.02 0.77 15.79
CA ALA A 98 0.29 1.75 14.98
C ALA A 98 -0.66 1.09 13.98
N CYS A 99 -0.22 0.02 13.30
CA CYS A 99 -1.06 -0.77 12.41
C CYS A 99 -2.18 -1.50 13.17
N GLY A 100 -1.87 -2.07 14.35
CA GLY A 100 -2.87 -2.71 15.20
C GLY A 100 -3.97 -1.75 15.65
N LEU A 101 -3.60 -0.54 16.07
CA LEU A 101 -4.56 0.51 16.44
C LEU A 101 -5.40 0.97 15.23
N HIS A 102 -4.80 1.05 14.04
CA HIS A 102 -5.53 1.34 12.83
C HIS A 102 -6.56 0.25 12.53
N ASN A 103 -6.16 -1.01 12.57
CA ASN A 103 -7.04 -2.15 12.30
C ASN A 103 -8.19 -2.24 13.32
N LEU A 104 -7.89 -2.07 14.61
CA LEU A 104 -8.92 -2.01 15.65
C LEU A 104 -9.94 -0.90 15.39
N ARG A 105 -9.47 0.30 15.03
CA ARG A 105 -10.35 1.40 14.69
C ARG A 105 -11.22 1.10 13.47
N GLN A 106 -10.67 0.44 12.46
CA GLN A 106 -11.42 0.04 11.27
C GLN A 106 -12.46 -1.02 11.59
N SER A 107 -12.14 -2.03 12.41
CA SER A 107 -13.10 -3.07 12.81
C SER A 107 -14.28 -2.54 13.62
N VAL A 108 -14.05 -1.52 14.45
CA VAL A 108 -15.11 -0.85 15.22
C VAL A 108 -15.98 0.03 14.31
N ARG A 109 -15.35 0.75 13.36
CA ARG A 109 -16.05 1.69 12.49
C ARG A 109 -16.81 1.01 11.33
N TYR A 110 -16.25 -0.10 10.85
CA TYR A 110 -16.77 -0.89 9.74
C TYR A 110 -16.75 -2.36 10.14
N PRO A 111 -17.70 -2.79 10.99
CA PRO A 111 -17.79 -4.19 11.39
C PRO A 111 -17.99 -5.05 10.14
N ALA A 112 -17.20 -6.10 9.99
CA ALA A 112 -17.37 -7.06 8.91
C ALA A 112 -18.75 -7.72 9.05
N PRO A 113 -19.48 -7.97 7.94
CA PRO A 113 -20.70 -8.73 7.99
C PRO A 113 -20.41 -10.13 8.55
N ALA A 114 -21.29 -10.66 9.38
CA ALA A 114 -21.12 -11.93 10.11
C ALA A 114 -20.78 -13.16 9.23
N THR A 115 -20.95 -13.04 7.92
CA THR A 115 -20.70 -14.08 6.90
C THR A 115 -19.38 -13.94 6.15
N ALA A 116 -18.56 -12.90 6.44
CA ALA A 116 -17.27 -12.74 5.77
C ALA A 116 -16.26 -13.75 6.35
N PRO A 117 -15.57 -14.56 5.53
CA PRO A 117 -14.48 -15.38 6.02
C PRO A 117 -13.42 -14.48 6.66
N GLU A 118 -12.97 -14.85 7.85
CA GLU A 118 -11.99 -14.12 8.65
C GLU A 118 -10.70 -13.92 7.85
N GLN A 119 -10.56 -12.78 7.21
CA GLN A 119 -9.31 -12.38 6.54
C GLN A 119 -8.34 -11.87 7.61
N VAL A 120 -7.74 -12.81 8.32
CA VAL A 120 -6.71 -12.51 9.31
C VAL A 120 -5.41 -12.19 8.56
N PHE A 121 -5.07 -10.92 8.49
CA PHE A 121 -3.77 -10.49 7.98
C PHE A 121 -2.71 -10.69 9.06
N TYR A 122 -2.03 -11.83 9.03
CA TYR A 122 -0.86 -12.05 9.87
C TYR A 122 0.36 -11.38 9.22
N PHE A 123 0.84 -10.32 9.81
CA PHE A 123 2.22 -9.85 9.58
C PHE A 123 3.15 -10.72 10.45
N ARG A 124 3.80 -11.69 9.83
CA ARG A 124 4.95 -12.37 10.42
C ARG A 124 6.20 -11.54 10.30
#